data_afc00fdab756c3eb5b7cf6fffa702896
#
_entry.id   afc00fdab756c3eb5b7cf6fffa702896
#
_cell.length_a   1.000
_cell.length_b   1.000
_cell.length_c   1.000
_cell.angle_alpha   90.00
_cell.angle_beta   90.00
_cell.angle_gamma   90.00
#
_symmetry.space_group_name_H-M   'P 1'
#
loop_
_entity.id
_entity.type
_entity.pdbx_description
1 polymer ?
#
loop_
_entity_poly.entity_id
_entity_poly.type
_entity_poly.pdbx_seq_one_letter_code
_entity_poly.pdbx_strand_id
1 'polypeptide(L)'
;MRSLSGYFDVDDLEEIWSIAGEGLLACNQVLYHLQERAIEHAVIPWCQEHKVAVVGYSPLGHGAFPAPHSPGGRVLHEIAELQHATSRQVALQFLVRCSGLFTIPKASTPEHAAENAGAGDFQLSAADIARIDKAFPLGPRPAMLPML
;
A
#
# COMPACT_ATOMS: atom_id res chain seq x y z
N MET A 1 -16.33 -2.92 -22.45
CA MET A 1 -15.07 -3.55 -22.01
C MET A 1 -15.25 -4.01 -20.58
N ARG A 2 -15.13 -5.30 -20.30
CA ARG A 2 -15.25 -5.82 -18.91
C ARG A 2 -13.83 -5.94 -18.36
N SER A 3 -13.51 -5.17 -17.34
CA SER A 3 -12.25 -5.32 -16.60
C SER A 3 -12.45 -6.26 -15.42
N LEU A 4 -11.47 -7.13 -15.18
CA LEU A 4 -11.43 -8.00 -14.01
C LEU A 4 -10.69 -7.29 -12.87
N SER A 5 -11.17 -7.53 -11.65
CA SER A 5 -10.49 -7.14 -10.41
C SER A 5 -10.67 -8.26 -9.39
N GLY A 6 -9.66 -8.53 -8.56
CA GLY A 6 -9.75 -9.60 -7.55
C GLY A 6 -8.62 -9.53 -6.54
N TYR A 7 -8.58 -10.54 -5.66
CA TYR A 7 -7.58 -10.73 -4.60
C TYR A 7 -6.70 -11.90 -5.02
N PHE A 8 -5.65 -11.63 -5.79
CA PHE A 8 -4.88 -12.68 -6.43
C PHE A 8 -3.42 -12.65 -5.99
N ASP A 9 -2.83 -13.83 -5.70
CA ASP A 9 -1.39 -14.02 -5.66
C ASP A 9 -0.85 -14.17 -7.10
N VAL A 10 0.46 -14.27 -7.25
CA VAL A 10 1.10 -14.31 -8.58
C VAL A 10 0.64 -15.51 -9.39
N ASP A 11 0.50 -16.68 -8.78
CA ASP A 11 0.03 -17.89 -9.48
C ASP A 11 -1.38 -17.71 -10.06
N ASP A 12 -2.29 -17.09 -9.29
CA ASP A 12 -3.64 -16.75 -9.75
C ASP A 12 -3.61 -15.69 -10.87
N LEU A 13 -2.73 -14.69 -10.73
CA LEU A 13 -2.55 -13.62 -11.73
C LEU A 13 -2.04 -14.19 -13.05
N GLU A 14 -1.09 -15.12 -13.03
CA GLU A 14 -0.57 -15.79 -14.22
C GLU A 14 -1.63 -16.65 -14.89
N GLU A 15 -2.42 -17.41 -14.11
CA GLU A 15 -3.52 -18.19 -14.66
C GLU A 15 -4.55 -17.29 -15.35
N ILE A 16 -5.00 -16.21 -14.68
CA ILE A 16 -5.94 -15.25 -15.24
C ILE A 16 -5.37 -14.59 -16.49
N TRP A 17 -4.12 -14.18 -16.45
CA TRP A 17 -3.44 -13.54 -17.59
C TRP A 17 -3.37 -14.47 -18.79
N SER A 18 -3.09 -15.76 -18.56
CA SER A 18 -3.06 -16.78 -19.63
C SER A 18 -4.43 -16.99 -20.30
N ILE A 19 -5.52 -16.87 -19.53
CA ILE A 19 -6.90 -17.07 -20.02
C ILE A 19 -7.46 -15.79 -20.63
N ALA A 20 -7.30 -14.66 -19.96
CA ALA A 20 -7.93 -13.40 -20.31
C ALA A 20 -7.14 -12.60 -21.35
N GLY A 21 -5.82 -12.73 -21.36
CA GLY A 21 -4.92 -11.95 -22.21
C GLY A 21 -4.62 -10.55 -21.70
N GLU A 22 -3.70 -9.88 -22.37
CA GLU A 22 -3.27 -8.54 -22.04
C GLU A 22 -4.42 -7.52 -22.08
N GLY A 23 -4.47 -6.64 -21.08
CA GLY A 23 -5.39 -5.50 -21.02
C GLY A 23 -6.79 -5.81 -20.49
N LEU A 24 -7.11 -7.05 -20.11
CA LEU A 24 -8.39 -7.39 -19.47
C LEU A 24 -8.36 -7.31 -17.94
N LEU A 25 -7.21 -7.55 -17.32
CA LEU A 25 -7.02 -7.36 -15.88
C LEU A 25 -6.66 -5.89 -15.60
N ALA A 26 -7.60 -5.14 -15.02
CA ALA A 26 -7.42 -3.71 -14.75
C ALA A 26 -6.66 -3.46 -13.44
N CYS A 27 -7.01 -4.21 -12.39
CA CYS A 27 -6.36 -4.07 -11.09
C CYS A 27 -6.43 -5.35 -10.27
N ASN A 28 -5.48 -5.48 -9.34
CA ASN A 28 -5.50 -6.46 -8.27
C ASN A 28 -5.68 -5.73 -6.94
N GLN A 29 -6.70 -6.10 -6.17
CA GLN A 29 -6.98 -5.49 -4.87
C GLN A 29 -6.49 -6.43 -3.77
N VAL A 30 -5.56 -5.98 -2.92
CA VAL A 30 -4.85 -6.80 -1.94
C VAL A 30 -4.68 -6.09 -0.61
N LEU A 31 -4.48 -6.84 0.48
CA LEU A 31 -4.14 -6.27 1.79
C LEU A 31 -2.78 -5.60 1.71
N TYR A 32 -2.70 -4.32 2.09
CA TYR A 32 -1.43 -3.61 2.08
C TYR A 32 -1.42 -2.47 3.09
N HIS A 33 -0.58 -2.59 4.10
CA HIS A 33 -0.30 -1.54 5.07
C HIS A 33 1.12 -1.71 5.64
N LEU A 34 1.59 -0.75 6.45
CA LEU A 34 2.98 -0.74 6.93
C LEU A 34 3.44 -2.01 7.65
N GLN A 35 2.52 -2.71 8.35
CA GLN A 35 2.83 -3.94 9.09
C GLN A 35 2.51 -5.21 8.28
N GLU A 36 1.92 -5.08 7.10
CA GLU A 36 1.63 -6.18 6.19
C GLU A 36 2.03 -5.78 4.76
N ARG A 37 3.23 -6.18 4.38
CA ARG A 37 3.90 -5.78 3.14
C ARG A 37 4.22 -6.96 2.21
N ALA A 38 3.62 -8.13 2.47
CA ALA A 38 3.91 -9.37 1.74
C ALA A 38 3.82 -9.24 0.21
N ILE A 39 2.91 -8.41 -0.28
CA ILE A 39 2.72 -8.16 -1.72
C ILE A 39 3.94 -7.50 -2.40
N GLU A 40 4.85 -6.89 -1.64
CA GLU A 40 6.07 -6.27 -2.18
C GLU A 40 7.07 -7.31 -2.69
N HIS A 41 6.98 -8.58 -2.25
CA HIS A 41 7.89 -9.63 -2.69
C HIS A 41 7.69 -10.04 -4.16
N ALA A 42 6.44 -10.13 -4.61
CA ALA A 42 6.15 -10.68 -5.93
C ALA A 42 4.95 -10.02 -6.63
N VAL A 43 3.85 -9.72 -5.92
CA VAL A 43 2.63 -9.19 -6.53
C VAL A 43 2.86 -7.80 -7.13
N ILE A 44 3.48 -6.87 -6.40
CA ILE A 44 3.79 -5.55 -6.93
C ILE A 44 4.72 -5.63 -8.14
N PRO A 45 5.86 -6.35 -8.10
CA PRO A 45 6.72 -6.51 -9.28
C PRO A 45 5.98 -7.08 -10.49
N TRP A 46 5.20 -8.15 -10.29
CA TRP A 46 4.41 -8.76 -11.37
C TRP A 46 3.40 -7.76 -11.97
N CYS A 47 2.64 -7.09 -11.13
CA CYS A 47 1.64 -6.11 -11.57
C CYS A 47 2.27 -4.94 -12.33
N GLN A 48 3.44 -4.45 -11.89
CA GLN A 48 4.18 -3.39 -12.58
C GLN A 48 4.65 -3.84 -13.97
N GLU A 49 5.19 -5.05 -14.09
CA GLU A 49 5.63 -5.62 -15.36
C GLU A 49 4.47 -5.74 -16.36
N HIS A 50 3.30 -6.16 -15.87
CA HIS A 50 2.10 -6.40 -16.70
C HIS A 50 1.17 -5.17 -16.81
N LYS A 51 1.57 -4.00 -16.25
CA LYS A 51 0.77 -2.76 -16.25
C LYS A 51 -0.62 -2.93 -15.61
N VAL A 52 -0.72 -3.77 -14.60
CA VAL A 52 -1.90 -3.98 -13.77
C VAL A 52 -1.81 -3.07 -12.55
N ALA A 53 -2.87 -2.34 -12.25
CA ALA A 53 -2.90 -1.49 -11.06
C ALA A 53 -3.00 -2.34 -9.79
N VAL A 54 -2.32 -1.93 -8.71
CA VAL A 54 -2.48 -2.53 -7.38
C VAL A 54 -3.30 -1.59 -6.51
N VAL A 55 -4.36 -2.10 -5.90
CA VAL A 55 -5.23 -1.35 -4.98
C VAL A 55 -5.07 -1.95 -3.58
N GLY A 56 -4.34 -1.24 -2.71
CA GLY A 56 -4.15 -1.64 -1.31
C GLY A 56 -5.37 -1.34 -0.45
N TYR A 57 -6.04 -2.37 0.07
CA TYR A 57 -7.10 -2.17 1.04
C TYR A 57 -6.58 -2.21 2.48
N SER A 58 -7.35 -1.64 3.41
CA SER A 58 -7.01 -1.50 4.84
C SER A 58 -5.64 -0.83 5.08
N PRO A 59 -5.30 0.28 4.40
CA PRO A 59 -3.95 0.85 4.42
C PRO A 59 -3.51 1.35 5.79
N LEU A 60 -4.45 1.58 6.70
CA LEU A 60 -4.19 2.00 8.08
C LEU A 60 -4.29 0.84 9.09
N GLY A 61 -4.20 -0.43 8.61
CA GLY A 61 -4.06 -1.63 9.45
C GLY A 61 -5.32 -2.08 10.17
N HIS A 62 -6.53 -1.70 9.70
CA HIS A 62 -7.81 -2.15 10.26
C HIS A 62 -7.90 -2.00 11.80
N GLY A 63 -7.48 -0.85 12.32
CA GLY A 63 -7.44 -0.57 13.77
C GLY A 63 -6.10 -0.84 14.45
N ALA A 64 -5.14 -1.45 13.76
CA ALA A 64 -3.79 -1.73 14.25
C ALA A 64 -2.75 -0.69 13.75
N PHE A 65 -3.16 0.59 13.56
CA PHE A 65 -2.20 1.64 13.20
C PHE A 65 -1.13 1.78 14.29
N PRO A 66 0.15 2.00 13.93
CA PRO A 66 1.25 2.07 14.91
C PRO A 66 0.98 3.09 16.00
N ALA A 67 1.05 2.66 17.26
CA ALA A 67 0.86 3.54 18.39
C ALA A 67 1.92 4.67 18.40
N PRO A 68 1.58 5.92 18.78
CA PRO A 68 2.50 7.07 18.72
C PRO A 68 3.85 6.85 19.44
N HIS A 69 3.84 6.08 20.52
CA HIS A 69 5.04 5.80 21.33
C HIS A 69 5.78 4.53 20.90
N SER A 70 5.26 3.76 19.94
CA SER A 70 5.97 2.61 19.38
C SER A 70 7.18 3.08 18.55
N PRO A 71 8.20 2.24 18.35
CA PRO A 71 9.34 2.60 17.50
C PRO A 71 8.91 3.07 16.10
N GLY A 72 7.99 2.36 15.44
CA GLY A 72 7.49 2.74 14.15
C GLY A 72 6.63 4.01 14.19
N GLY A 73 5.78 4.18 15.22
CA GLY A 73 4.94 5.38 15.39
C GLY A 73 5.78 6.65 15.57
N ARG A 74 6.90 6.57 16.30
CA ARG A 74 7.83 7.71 16.43
C ARG A 74 8.47 8.10 15.10
N VAL A 75 8.91 7.12 14.29
CA VAL A 75 9.46 7.39 12.96
C VAL A 75 8.45 8.10 12.07
N LEU A 76 7.21 7.61 12.06
CA LEU A 76 6.13 8.26 11.27
C LEU A 76 5.85 9.69 11.76
N HIS A 77 5.85 9.90 13.08
CA HIS A 77 5.60 11.23 13.67
C HIS A 77 6.71 12.23 13.32
N GLU A 78 7.97 11.84 13.47
CA GLU A 78 9.11 12.68 13.11
C GLU A 78 9.10 13.10 11.63
N ILE A 79 8.79 12.17 10.72
CA ILE A 79 8.65 12.48 9.29
C ILE A 79 7.45 13.40 9.07
N ALA A 80 6.33 13.15 9.73
CA ALA A 80 5.12 13.95 9.61
C ALA A 80 5.37 15.41 10.02
N GLU A 81 6.09 15.65 11.10
CA GLU A 81 6.46 17.01 11.54
C GLU A 81 7.28 17.76 10.48
N LEU A 82 8.27 17.09 9.86
CA LEU A 82 9.09 17.69 8.80
C LEU A 82 8.29 18.01 7.54
N GLN A 83 7.25 17.22 7.25
CA GLN A 83 6.39 17.41 6.07
C GLN A 83 5.15 18.27 6.35
N HIS A 84 4.97 18.76 7.58
CA HIS A 84 3.73 19.44 8.02
C HIS A 84 2.47 18.58 7.76
N ALA A 85 2.58 17.27 7.95
CA ALA A 85 1.57 16.28 7.69
C ALA A 85 1.19 15.49 8.95
N THR A 86 0.28 14.54 8.84
CA THR A 86 -0.02 13.57 9.90
C THR A 86 0.73 12.25 9.67
N SER A 87 0.95 11.48 10.74
CA SER A 87 1.54 10.14 10.63
C SER A 87 0.75 9.21 9.70
N ARG A 88 -0.57 9.40 9.60
CA ARG A 88 -1.44 8.66 8.68
C ARG A 88 -1.17 9.04 7.24
N GLN A 89 -1.03 10.34 6.95
CA GLN A 89 -0.66 10.82 5.61
C GLN A 89 0.71 10.29 5.18
N VAL A 90 1.70 10.28 6.08
CA VAL A 90 3.01 9.68 5.82
C VAL A 90 2.90 8.20 5.47
N ALA A 91 2.09 7.45 6.23
CA ALA A 91 1.85 6.04 5.94
C ALA A 91 1.18 5.82 4.58
N LEU A 92 0.14 6.59 4.25
CA LEU A 92 -0.54 6.51 2.96
C LEU A 92 0.41 6.86 1.79
N GLN A 93 1.21 7.93 1.94
CA GLN A 93 2.17 8.32 0.91
C GLN A 93 3.26 7.26 0.70
N PHE A 94 3.70 6.59 1.77
CA PHE A 94 4.62 5.46 1.66
C PHE A 94 4.02 4.31 0.83
N LEU A 95 2.75 3.98 1.05
CA LEU A 95 2.08 2.87 0.36
C LEU A 95 1.86 3.14 -1.13
N VAL A 96 1.78 4.40 -1.56
CA VAL A 96 1.61 4.78 -2.97
C VAL A 96 2.90 5.33 -3.61
N ARG A 97 4.05 5.11 -2.99
CA ARG A 97 5.34 5.64 -3.44
C ARG A 97 5.81 5.17 -4.82
N CYS A 98 5.25 4.05 -5.29
CA CYS A 98 5.58 3.49 -6.60
C CYS A 98 4.42 3.71 -7.59
N SER A 99 4.75 3.88 -8.87
CA SER A 99 3.74 4.01 -9.93
C SER A 99 2.84 2.76 -9.99
N GLY A 100 1.55 2.96 -10.24
CA GLY A 100 0.56 1.89 -10.34
C GLY A 100 0.04 1.39 -8.99
N LEU A 101 0.50 1.95 -7.87
CA LEU A 101 -0.03 1.67 -6.54
C LEU A 101 -1.08 2.70 -6.15
N PHE A 102 -2.21 2.21 -5.69
CA PHE A 102 -3.31 3.00 -5.15
C PHE A 102 -3.69 2.45 -3.78
N THR A 103 -4.34 3.28 -2.96
CA THR A 103 -4.85 2.85 -1.66
C THR A 103 -6.25 3.40 -1.42
N ILE A 104 -7.06 2.66 -0.64
CA ILE A 104 -8.46 2.98 -0.36
C ILE A 104 -8.70 3.15 1.14
N PRO A 105 -8.19 4.23 1.77
CA PRO A 105 -8.43 4.49 3.17
C PRO A 105 -9.90 4.81 3.42
N LYS A 106 -10.47 4.20 4.47
CA LYS A 106 -11.84 4.49 4.89
C LYS A 106 -11.90 5.94 5.45
N ALA A 107 -12.93 6.67 5.04
CA ALA A 107 -13.31 7.95 5.62
C ALA A 107 -14.78 7.91 6.05
N SER A 108 -15.06 8.31 7.28
CA SER A 108 -16.44 8.36 7.82
C SER A 108 -16.98 9.78 7.88
N THR A 109 -16.11 10.78 7.69
CA THR A 109 -16.45 12.21 7.69
C THR A 109 -15.70 12.93 6.56
N PRO A 110 -16.18 14.11 6.12
CA PRO A 110 -15.46 14.93 5.14
C PRO A 110 -14.04 15.29 5.57
N GLU A 111 -13.83 15.54 6.87
CA GLU A 111 -12.52 15.88 7.44
C GLU A 111 -11.54 14.71 7.28
N HIS A 112 -11.97 13.48 7.54
CA HIS A 112 -11.16 12.30 7.33
C HIS A 112 -10.85 12.07 5.83
N ALA A 113 -11.80 12.39 4.94
CA ALA A 113 -11.56 12.31 3.51
C ALA A 113 -10.51 13.34 3.07
N ALA A 114 -10.60 14.57 3.57
CA ALA A 114 -9.64 15.62 3.31
C ALA A 114 -8.24 15.27 3.87
N GLU A 115 -8.17 14.74 5.11
CA GLU A 115 -6.92 14.27 5.69
C GLU A 115 -6.28 13.18 4.81
N ASN A 116 -7.04 12.18 4.40
CA ASN A 116 -6.52 11.11 3.53
C ASN A 116 -6.02 11.66 2.18
N ALA A 117 -6.75 12.60 1.58
CA ALA A 117 -6.38 13.22 0.30
C ALA A 117 -5.07 14.01 0.42
N GLY A 118 -4.84 14.70 1.53
CA GLY A 118 -3.62 15.45 1.82
C GLY A 118 -2.34 14.60 1.84
N ALA A 119 -2.45 13.26 1.85
CA ALA A 119 -1.31 12.39 1.64
C ALA A 119 -0.67 12.56 0.24
N GLY A 120 -1.41 13.10 -0.73
CA GLY A 120 -0.91 13.41 -2.08
C GLY A 120 -0.18 14.75 -2.20
N ASP A 121 -0.19 15.59 -1.18
CA ASP A 121 0.32 16.96 -1.25
C ASP A 121 1.85 17.07 -1.04
N PHE A 122 2.51 15.98 -0.67
CA PHE A 122 3.96 15.91 -0.46
C PHE A 122 4.53 14.60 -0.98
N GLN A 123 5.86 14.52 -1.05
CA GLN A 123 6.57 13.30 -1.41
C GLN A 123 7.61 12.95 -0.35
N LEU A 124 7.72 11.67 -0.02
CA LEU A 124 8.75 11.17 0.86
C LEU A 124 10.11 11.17 0.15
N SER A 125 11.13 11.66 0.85
CA SER A 125 12.51 11.54 0.38
C SER A 125 12.99 10.07 0.45
N ALA A 126 14.04 9.73 -0.29
CA ALA A 126 14.67 8.41 -0.19
C ALA A 126 15.12 8.08 1.25
N ALA A 127 15.55 9.08 2.01
CA ALA A 127 15.92 8.92 3.40
C ALA A 127 14.72 8.60 4.31
N ASP A 128 13.57 9.25 4.07
CA ASP A 128 12.34 8.96 4.82
C ASP A 128 11.84 7.55 4.51
N ILE A 129 11.85 7.15 3.24
CA ILE A 129 11.49 5.79 2.82
C ILE A 129 12.39 4.76 3.52
N ALA A 130 13.70 4.97 3.53
CA ALA A 130 14.64 4.06 4.21
C ALA A 130 14.40 3.98 5.72
N ARG A 131 14.03 5.08 6.37
CA ARG A 131 13.66 5.11 7.81
C ARG A 131 12.39 4.30 8.06
N ILE A 132 11.39 4.43 7.19
CA ILE A 132 10.13 3.67 7.29
C ILE A 132 10.40 2.19 7.03
N ASP A 133 11.18 1.84 6.02
CA ASP A 133 11.57 0.45 5.72
C ASP A 133 12.28 -0.23 6.91
N LYS A 134 13.15 0.51 7.59
CA LYS A 134 13.82 0.01 8.80
C LYS A 134 12.87 -0.16 9.97
N ALA A 135 11.88 0.72 10.13
CA ALA A 135 10.91 0.67 11.22
C ALA A 135 9.82 -0.40 10.99
N PHE A 136 9.53 -0.70 9.74
CA PHE A 136 8.54 -1.69 9.30
C PHE A 136 9.18 -2.63 8.27
N PRO A 137 10.06 -3.55 8.71
CA PRO A 137 10.78 -4.42 7.79
C PRO A 137 9.83 -5.32 7.02
N LEU A 138 10.15 -5.59 5.76
CA LEU A 138 9.34 -6.39 4.85
C LEU A 138 9.10 -7.84 5.38
N GLY A 139 10.04 -8.38 6.13
CA GLY A 139 9.94 -9.76 6.61
C GLY A 139 10.16 -10.81 5.51
N PRO A 140 10.05 -12.10 5.84
CA PRO A 140 10.14 -13.19 4.86
C PRO A 140 8.88 -13.24 4.00
N ARG A 141 8.99 -13.73 2.76
CA ARG A 141 7.82 -13.99 1.91
C ARG A 141 6.97 -15.09 2.54
N PRO A 142 5.68 -14.86 2.81
CA PRO A 142 4.78 -15.89 3.30
C PRO A 142 4.44 -16.90 2.19
N ALA A 143 3.99 -18.10 2.57
CA ALA A 143 3.56 -19.12 1.62
C ALA A 143 2.23 -18.76 0.91
N MET A 144 1.39 -17.97 1.55
CA MET A 144 0.13 -17.43 1.01
C MET A 144 -0.03 -15.98 1.42
N LEU A 145 -0.68 -15.18 0.58
CA LEU A 145 -0.96 -13.79 0.91
C LEU A 145 -1.93 -13.69 2.09
N PRO A 146 -1.62 -12.84 3.08
CA PRO A 146 -2.57 -12.54 4.15
C PRO A 146 -3.82 -11.84 3.61
N MET A 147 -4.98 -12.20 4.20
CA MET A 147 -6.27 -11.58 3.95
C MET A 147 -6.92 -11.22 5.29
N LEU A 148 -7.79 -10.21 5.31
CA LEU A 148 -8.65 -9.88 6.45
C LEU A 148 -9.95 -10.66 6.37
#